data_aa106d6358d4e95a8adee70f6f420a1d
#
_entry.id   aa106d6358d4e95a8adee70f6f420a1d
#
_cell.length_a   1.000
_cell.length_b   1.000
_cell.length_c   1.000
_cell.angle_alpha   90.00
_cell.angle_beta   90.00
_cell.angle_gamma   90.00
#
_symmetry.space_group_name_H-M   'P 1'
#
loop_
_entity.id
_entity.type
_entity.pdbx_description
1 polymer ?
#
loop_
_entity_poly.entity_id
_entity_poly.type
_entity_poly.pdbx_seq_one_letter_code
_entity_poly.pdbx_strand_id
1 'polypeptide(L)'
;EAHDLLICLNTRKDIDDPTRMRYTRQEWFKTTQEMIDLFPDLPEAIENTQEITDKVEEYELDSDPLMPVFPIPPELGTEEEYRQKFSQEDLFNEFTRDEKGNVVLTEEEANKKIKKLGGYDRLYRIKLEADYLKELTMKGVVKRYGENPSPEIMERIIFELHIMKTMGFPGYFLIVQDFIRAARDMGVIVGPGRGSAAGSAVAYCLGITNIDPIKYDLLFERFLNPDRISLPDIDVDFDDAGRQQVLEWVTEKYGADKVSHIVTFGSMAAKMAIKDVARVLKLELSEANRLAKMVPEAPKMTLKKAYKENPDLEKEKQSLNPLISKTIQFAETLEGSIRQTGVHACGILISRDPLTDHIPIMPTEGESLMTTQYDGHFVEPIGLIKMDFLGLRTLSIIKTCLDNIKKSKHIVLNENEIPLDDEETFKLFTRGDTTGLFQFESPGMKKHLRALQPNRFEDLVAMNALYRPGPMEYIPSFIRR
;
A
#
# COMPACT_ATOMS: atom_id res chain seq x y z
N GLU A 1 22.35 28.10 10.25
CA GLU A 1 23.39 27.05 10.35
C GLU A 1 22.80 25.64 10.09
N ALA A 2 21.69 25.24 10.73
CA ALA A 2 21.07 23.91 10.47
C ALA A 2 20.69 23.72 8.99
N HIS A 3 20.14 24.74 8.34
CA HIS A 3 19.84 24.73 6.91
C HIS A 3 21.12 24.58 6.04
N ASP A 4 22.22 25.24 6.42
CA ASP A 4 23.51 25.05 5.74
C ASP A 4 23.97 23.58 5.78
N LEU A 5 23.73 22.89 6.90
CA LEU A 5 24.06 21.45 7.02
C LEU A 5 23.22 20.60 6.08
N LEU A 6 21.92 20.90 5.95
CA LEU A 6 21.05 20.19 4.97
C LEU A 6 21.51 20.43 3.53
N ILE A 7 21.92 21.65 3.17
CA ILE A 7 22.48 21.95 1.85
C ILE A 7 23.75 21.14 1.62
N CYS A 8 24.66 21.10 2.62
CA CYS A 8 25.88 20.32 2.54
C CYS A 8 25.58 18.81 2.37
N LEU A 9 24.58 18.28 3.09
CA LEU A 9 24.14 16.90 2.95
C LEU A 9 23.65 16.58 1.52
N ASN A 10 22.82 17.45 0.95
CA ASN A 10 22.25 17.25 -0.38
C ASN A 10 23.27 17.41 -1.49
N THR A 11 24.20 18.37 -1.34
CA THR A 11 25.25 18.65 -2.34
C THR A 11 26.53 17.83 -2.14
N ARG A 12 26.57 16.96 -1.13
CA ARG A 12 27.75 16.14 -0.73
C ARG A 12 28.99 16.99 -0.45
N LYS A 13 28.80 18.17 0.13
CA LYS A 13 29.85 19.12 0.52
C LYS A 13 30.06 19.11 2.04
N ASP A 14 31.22 19.59 2.47
CA ASP A 14 31.50 19.85 3.88
C ASP A 14 31.14 21.30 4.23
N ILE A 15 30.97 21.58 5.51
CA ILE A 15 30.57 22.93 5.96
C ILE A 15 31.59 24.02 5.65
N ASP A 16 32.86 23.67 5.58
CA ASP A 16 33.98 24.55 5.29
C ASP A 16 34.38 24.59 3.80
N ASP A 17 33.75 23.81 2.94
CA ASP A 17 33.98 23.82 1.49
C ASP A 17 33.70 25.22 0.92
N PRO A 18 34.69 25.90 0.31
CA PRO A 18 34.51 27.23 -0.23
C PRO A 18 33.55 27.26 -1.44
N THR A 19 33.36 26.13 -2.11
CA THR A 19 32.49 26.00 -3.31
C THR A 19 31.07 25.58 -2.96
N ARG A 20 30.73 25.37 -1.68
CA ARG A 20 29.37 25.02 -1.28
C ARG A 20 28.38 26.15 -1.54
N MET A 21 27.16 25.81 -1.83
CA MET A 21 26.06 26.76 -1.92
C MET A 21 25.85 27.45 -0.57
N ARG A 22 25.67 28.76 -0.62
CA ARG A 22 25.40 29.60 0.57
C ARG A 22 24.24 30.51 0.25
N TYR A 23 23.32 30.62 1.18
CA TYR A 23 22.25 31.59 1.13
C TYR A 23 22.69 32.93 1.68
N THR A 24 22.02 34.01 1.27
CA THR A 24 22.30 35.37 1.70
C THR A 24 21.84 35.66 3.13
N ARG A 25 21.04 34.76 3.73
CA ARG A 25 20.31 34.90 4.99
C ARG A 25 19.18 35.95 4.90
N GLN A 26 18.71 36.21 3.68
CA GLN A 26 17.57 37.08 3.40
C GLN A 26 16.35 36.31 2.89
N GLU A 27 16.43 34.95 2.83
CA GLU A 27 15.42 34.04 2.29
C GLU A 27 14.38 33.69 3.37
N TRP A 28 13.80 34.68 4.01
CA TRP A 28 12.71 34.54 4.97
C TRP A 28 11.46 35.25 4.45
N PHE A 29 10.29 34.87 4.98
CA PHE A 29 9.00 35.45 4.58
C PHE A 29 8.88 36.89 5.08
N LYS A 30 8.99 37.84 4.16
CA LYS A 30 9.02 39.28 4.45
C LYS A 30 7.60 39.85 4.53
N THR A 31 7.45 40.92 5.30
CA THR A 31 6.23 41.72 5.31
C THR A 31 6.07 42.49 3.99
N THR A 32 4.85 42.91 3.69
CA THR A 32 4.58 43.74 2.50
C THR A 32 5.45 45.00 2.46
N GLN A 33 5.63 45.68 3.61
CA GLN A 33 6.48 46.87 3.69
C GLN A 33 7.94 46.57 3.37
N GLU A 34 8.50 45.46 3.92
CA GLU A 34 9.87 45.05 3.62
C GLU A 34 10.07 44.71 2.14
N MET A 35 9.05 44.12 1.50
CA MET A 35 9.08 43.87 0.06
C MET A 35 9.03 45.15 -0.75
N ILE A 36 8.20 46.15 -0.38
CA ILE A 36 8.15 47.47 -1.00
C ILE A 36 9.51 48.18 -0.90
N ASP A 37 10.13 48.12 0.29
CA ASP A 37 11.44 48.73 0.54
C ASP A 37 12.57 48.08 -0.27
N LEU A 38 12.45 46.77 -0.58
CA LEU A 38 13.41 46.03 -1.41
C LEU A 38 13.28 46.34 -2.92
N PHE A 39 12.08 46.70 -3.38
CA PHE A 39 11.78 46.98 -4.80
C PHE A 39 11.18 48.36 -5.00
N PRO A 40 11.87 49.44 -4.53
CA PRO A 40 11.33 50.79 -4.61
C PRO A 40 11.11 51.30 -6.06
N ASP A 41 11.90 50.73 -6.98
CA ASP A 41 11.85 51.10 -8.40
C ASP A 41 10.82 50.29 -9.23
N LEU A 42 10.14 49.31 -8.58
CA LEU A 42 9.22 48.41 -9.24
C LEU A 42 7.90 48.23 -8.44
N PRO A 43 7.15 49.31 -8.15
CA PRO A 43 5.92 49.22 -7.37
C PRO A 43 4.87 48.31 -8.05
N GLU A 44 4.82 48.32 -9.40
CA GLU A 44 3.93 47.46 -10.16
C GLU A 44 4.16 45.95 -9.91
N ALA A 45 5.39 45.53 -9.63
CA ALA A 45 5.67 44.14 -9.29
C ALA A 45 5.01 43.70 -7.97
N ILE A 46 4.90 44.64 -7.02
CA ILE A 46 4.19 44.40 -5.76
C ILE A 46 2.68 44.38 -5.99
N GLU A 47 2.14 45.35 -6.78
CA GLU A 47 0.72 45.40 -7.13
C GLU A 47 0.27 44.14 -7.88
N ASN A 48 1.08 43.64 -8.81
CA ASN A 48 0.79 42.43 -9.58
C ASN A 48 0.68 41.15 -8.71
N THR A 49 1.20 41.13 -7.48
CA THR A 49 0.97 40.04 -6.57
C THR A 49 -0.51 39.91 -6.21
N GLN A 50 -1.24 41.02 -6.14
CA GLN A 50 -2.69 41.02 -5.92
C GLN A 50 -3.43 40.42 -7.12
N GLU A 51 -3.02 40.75 -8.34
CA GLU A 51 -3.61 40.14 -9.54
C GLU A 51 -3.49 38.61 -9.55
N ILE A 52 -2.35 38.05 -9.09
CA ILE A 52 -2.18 36.61 -8.96
C ILE A 52 -3.13 36.05 -7.91
N THR A 53 -3.23 36.70 -6.75
CA THR A 53 -4.12 36.31 -5.67
C THR A 53 -5.59 36.29 -6.11
N ASP A 54 -6.00 37.30 -6.88
CA ASP A 54 -7.38 37.43 -7.36
C ASP A 54 -7.76 36.36 -8.41
N LYS A 55 -6.77 35.70 -9.01
CA LYS A 55 -6.98 34.59 -9.96
C LYS A 55 -7.18 33.23 -9.25
N VAL A 56 -6.90 33.18 -7.94
CA VAL A 56 -7.03 31.93 -7.16
C VAL A 56 -8.47 31.78 -6.72
N GLU A 57 -9.09 30.67 -7.13
CA GLU A 57 -10.41 30.26 -6.66
C GLU A 57 -10.27 29.33 -5.45
N GLU A 58 -11.20 29.46 -4.50
CA GLU A 58 -11.26 28.50 -3.39
C GLU A 58 -11.73 27.13 -3.89
N TYR A 59 -11.01 26.09 -3.52
CA TYR A 59 -11.36 24.71 -3.85
C TYR A 59 -10.93 23.77 -2.71
N GLU A 60 -11.61 22.63 -2.62
CA GLU A 60 -11.25 21.56 -1.69
C GLU A 60 -10.40 20.52 -2.41
N LEU A 61 -9.35 20.05 -1.74
CA LEU A 61 -8.48 18.99 -2.24
C LEU A 61 -9.08 17.61 -1.97
N ASP A 62 -9.79 17.46 -0.86
CA ASP A 62 -10.44 16.21 -0.49
C ASP A 62 -11.55 15.88 -1.48
N SER A 63 -11.62 14.63 -1.88
CA SER A 63 -12.58 14.13 -2.86
C SER A 63 -13.11 12.75 -2.48
N ASP A 64 -14.33 12.47 -2.88
CA ASP A 64 -14.86 11.11 -2.86
C ASP A 64 -14.00 10.18 -3.75
N PRO A 65 -13.96 8.86 -3.46
CA PRO A 65 -13.16 7.91 -4.23
C PRO A 65 -13.42 7.94 -5.73
N LEU A 66 -12.37 8.22 -6.49
CA LEU A 66 -12.37 8.28 -7.95
C LEU A 66 -12.00 6.90 -8.50
N MET A 67 -13.00 6.01 -8.52
CA MET A 67 -12.79 4.65 -9.01
C MET A 67 -12.32 4.66 -10.47
N PRO A 68 -11.22 3.98 -10.80
CA PRO A 68 -10.80 3.81 -12.18
C PRO A 68 -11.85 3.07 -13.00
N VAL A 69 -11.87 3.32 -14.30
CA VAL A 69 -12.85 2.73 -15.22
C VAL A 69 -12.26 1.45 -15.82
N PHE A 70 -12.93 0.33 -15.57
CA PHE A 70 -12.60 -0.93 -16.24
C PHE A 70 -13.20 -0.96 -17.64
N PRO A 71 -12.44 -1.27 -18.71
CA PRO A 71 -12.98 -1.40 -20.06
C PRO A 71 -13.84 -2.68 -20.17
N ILE A 72 -15.17 -2.52 -20.13
CA ILE A 72 -16.13 -3.63 -20.29
C ILE A 72 -16.09 -4.14 -21.73
N PRO A 73 -16.04 -5.47 -21.96
CA PRO A 73 -16.17 -6.04 -23.30
C PRO A 73 -17.48 -5.62 -23.99
N PRO A 74 -17.43 -5.21 -25.29
CA PRO A 74 -18.61 -4.69 -26.00
C PRO A 74 -19.80 -5.68 -26.06
N GLU A 75 -19.53 -6.97 -25.97
CA GLU A 75 -20.54 -8.03 -26.00
C GLU A 75 -21.51 -7.99 -24.80
N LEU A 76 -21.12 -7.33 -23.74
CA LEU A 76 -21.92 -7.18 -22.51
C LEU A 76 -22.80 -5.95 -22.53
N GLY A 77 -22.67 -5.13 -23.54
CA GLY A 77 -23.39 -3.89 -23.70
C GLY A 77 -22.62 -2.66 -23.27
N THR A 78 -23.23 -1.52 -23.50
CA THR A 78 -22.69 -0.21 -23.19
C THR A 78 -23.50 0.47 -22.09
N GLU A 79 -22.92 1.49 -21.50
CA GLU A 79 -23.62 2.31 -20.51
C GLU A 79 -24.88 2.97 -21.10
N GLU A 80 -24.84 3.35 -22.39
CA GLU A 80 -25.98 3.91 -23.11
C GLU A 80 -27.14 2.92 -23.23
N GLU A 81 -26.84 1.66 -23.55
CA GLU A 81 -27.83 0.59 -23.59
C GLU A 81 -28.45 0.33 -22.20
N TYR A 82 -27.65 0.43 -21.14
CA TYR A 82 -28.12 0.30 -19.77
C TYR A 82 -29.06 1.46 -19.38
N ARG A 83 -28.78 2.70 -19.83
CA ARG A 83 -29.68 3.86 -19.65
C ARG A 83 -31.03 3.69 -20.34
N GLN A 84 -31.07 2.95 -21.45
CA GLN A 84 -32.30 2.64 -22.15
C GLN A 84 -33.07 1.48 -21.50
N LYS A 85 -32.34 0.52 -20.91
CA LYS A 85 -32.90 -0.71 -20.34
C LYS A 85 -33.44 -0.56 -18.92
N PHE A 86 -32.79 0.23 -18.10
CA PHE A 86 -33.11 0.39 -16.68
C PHE A 86 -33.55 1.83 -16.37
N SER A 87 -34.65 1.96 -15.63
CA SER A 87 -35.12 3.24 -15.13
C SER A 87 -34.33 3.67 -13.89
N GLN A 88 -34.44 4.97 -13.52
CA GLN A 88 -33.89 5.42 -12.24
C GLN A 88 -34.54 4.75 -11.03
N GLU A 89 -35.81 4.37 -11.13
CA GLU A 89 -36.50 3.63 -10.09
C GLU A 89 -35.95 2.22 -9.92
N ASP A 90 -35.59 1.54 -11.02
CA ASP A 90 -34.95 0.24 -10.98
C ASP A 90 -33.62 0.32 -10.26
N LEU A 91 -32.80 1.32 -10.60
CA LEU A 91 -31.51 1.57 -9.93
C LEU A 91 -31.69 1.95 -8.46
N PHE A 92 -32.67 2.82 -8.14
CA PHE A 92 -32.96 3.16 -6.76
C PHE A 92 -33.26 1.90 -5.93
N ASN A 93 -34.16 1.05 -6.40
CA ASN A 93 -34.50 -0.19 -5.74
C ASN A 93 -33.31 -1.14 -5.59
N GLU A 94 -32.51 -1.29 -6.66
CA GLU A 94 -31.38 -2.22 -6.68
C GLU A 94 -30.24 -1.81 -5.74
N PHE A 95 -29.99 -0.51 -5.56
CA PHE A 95 -28.88 0.00 -4.77
C PHE A 95 -29.23 0.33 -3.31
N THR A 96 -30.52 0.41 -2.97
CA THR A 96 -30.99 0.83 -1.64
C THR A 96 -31.67 -0.27 -0.84
N ARG A 97 -31.99 -1.41 -1.47
CA ARG A 97 -32.55 -2.58 -0.79
C ARG A 97 -31.46 -3.59 -0.46
N ASP A 98 -31.79 -4.55 0.42
CA ASP A 98 -30.90 -5.68 0.68
C ASP A 98 -30.87 -6.69 -0.50
N GLU A 99 -30.05 -7.73 -0.38
CA GLU A 99 -29.90 -8.78 -1.42
C GLU A 99 -31.17 -9.60 -1.65
N LYS A 100 -32.13 -9.53 -0.73
CA LYS A 100 -33.45 -10.18 -0.81
C LYS A 100 -34.54 -9.25 -1.32
N GLY A 101 -34.21 -7.98 -1.56
CA GLY A 101 -35.14 -6.96 -2.05
C GLY A 101 -35.93 -6.24 -0.97
N ASN A 102 -35.62 -6.43 0.31
CA ASN A 102 -36.29 -5.74 1.41
C ASN A 102 -35.81 -4.29 1.54
N VAL A 103 -36.72 -3.40 1.96
CA VAL A 103 -36.39 -2.01 2.28
C VAL A 103 -35.69 -1.97 3.62
N VAL A 104 -34.45 -1.53 3.64
CA VAL A 104 -33.58 -1.46 4.84
C VAL A 104 -33.12 -0.05 5.16
N LEU A 105 -33.38 0.91 4.28
CA LEU A 105 -33.01 2.33 4.44
C LEU A 105 -34.28 3.18 4.41
N THR A 106 -34.27 4.28 5.16
CA THR A 106 -35.25 5.36 5.00
C THR A 106 -35.04 6.04 3.63
N GLU A 107 -36.03 6.76 3.14
CA GLU A 107 -35.94 7.49 1.88
C GLU A 107 -34.79 8.53 1.88
N GLU A 108 -34.56 9.20 3.00
CA GLU A 108 -33.48 10.16 3.16
C GLU A 108 -32.10 9.49 3.09
N GLU A 109 -31.91 8.37 3.80
CA GLU A 109 -30.68 7.58 3.77
C GLU A 109 -30.41 7.01 2.38
N ALA A 110 -31.45 6.51 1.71
CA ALA A 110 -31.38 6.00 0.34
C ALA A 110 -30.91 7.09 -0.64
N ASN A 111 -31.51 8.27 -0.61
CA ASN A 111 -31.12 9.41 -1.44
C ASN A 111 -29.70 9.88 -1.15
N LYS A 112 -29.28 9.92 0.12
CA LYS A 112 -27.90 10.24 0.53
C LYS A 112 -26.91 9.22 -0.02
N LYS A 113 -27.26 7.93 0.03
CA LYS A 113 -26.44 6.85 -0.55
C LYS A 113 -26.28 7.00 -2.06
N ILE A 114 -27.35 7.26 -2.80
CA ILE A 114 -27.31 7.50 -4.25
C ILE A 114 -26.39 8.67 -4.58
N LYS A 115 -26.54 9.80 -3.86
CA LYS A 115 -25.68 10.97 -4.05
C LYS A 115 -24.21 10.64 -3.79
N LYS A 116 -23.92 9.89 -2.72
CA LYS A 116 -22.55 9.47 -2.38
C LYS A 116 -21.92 8.56 -3.43
N LEU A 117 -22.70 7.73 -4.10
CA LEU A 117 -22.25 6.89 -5.22
C LEU A 117 -22.03 7.68 -6.53
N GLY A 118 -22.27 9.00 -6.55
CA GLY A 118 -22.07 9.88 -7.69
C GLY A 118 -23.34 10.13 -8.52
N GLY A 119 -24.51 9.85 -7.96
CA GLY A 119 -25.81 10.05 -8.62
C GLY A 119 -26.14 8.97 -9.66
N TYR A 120 -27.32 9.10 -10.26
CA TYR A 120 -27.85 8.08 -11.20
C TYR A 120 -26.93 7.88 -12.42
N ASP A 121 -26.27 8.91 -12.90
CA ASP A 121 -25.36 8.78 -14.04
C ASP A 121 -24.26 7.76 -13.78
N ARG A 122 -23.68 7.78 -12.60
CA ARG A 122 -22.64 6.83 -12.21
C ARG A 122 -23.22 5.44 -11.87
N LEU A 123 -24.43 5.37 -11.37
CA LEU A 123 -25.06 4.09 -11.04
C LEU A 123 -25.23 3.17 -12.26
N TYR A 124 -25.51 3.71 -13.45
CA TYR A 124 -25.56 2.91 -14.69
C TYR A 124 -24.20 2.22 -14.94
N ARG A 125 -23.13 2.93 -14.75
CA ARG A 125 -21.78 2.36 -14.89
C ARG A 125 -21.50 1.28 -13.84
N ILE A 126 -21.80 1.56 -12.57
CA ILE A 126 -21.62 0.59 -11.47
C ILE A 126 -22.47 -0.66 -11.73
N LYS A 127 -23.70 -0.50 -12.23
CA LYS A 127 -24.58 -1.61 -12.60
C LYS A 127 -23.97 -2.49 -13.69
N LEU A 128 -23.48 -1.89 -14.76
CA LEU A 128 -22.83 -2.59 -15.87
C LEU A 128 -21.61 -3.38 -15.38
N GLU A 129 -20.76 -2.75 -14.58
CA GLU A 129 -19.59 -3.40 -13.96
C GLU A 129 -20.00 -4.53 -13.02
N ALA A 130 -21.06 -4.35 -12.22
CA ALA A 130 -21.57 -5.36 -11.30
C ALA A 130 -22.13 -6.58 -12.01
N ASP A 131 -22.85 -6.40 -13.13
CA ASP A 131 -23.39 -7.49 -13.93
C ASP A 131 -22.25 -8.30 -14.58
N TYR A 132 -21.19 -7.63 -15.04
CA TYR A 132 -20.01 -8.31 -15.54
C TYR A 132 -19.24 -9.05 -14.44
N LEU A 133 -19.06 -8.41 -13.30
CA LEU A 133 -18.44 -9.03 -12.12
C LEU A 133 -19.19 -10.31 -11.72
N LYS A 134 -20.52 -10.25 -11.71
CA LYS A 134 -21.38 -11.40 -11.44
C LYS A 134 -21.18 -12.51 -12.46
N GLU A 135 -21.14 -12.19 -13.75
CA GLU A 135 -20.90 -13.20 -14.80
C GLU A 135 -19.56 -13.91 -14.62
N LEU A 136 -18.47 -13.15 -14.39
CA LEU A 136 -17.14 -13.72 -14.12
C LEU A 136 -17.13 -14.56 -12.85
N THR A 137 -17.79 -14.08 -11.79
CA THR A 137 -17.93 -14.82 -10.53
C THR A 137 -18.63 -16.14 -10.73
N MET A 138 -19.74 -16.17 -11.46
CA MET A 138 -20.50 -17.40 -11.71
C MET A 138 -19.69 -18.41 -12.53
N LYS A 139 -18.91 -17.97 -13.50
CA LYS A 139 -17.94 -18.84 -14.20
C LYS A 139 -16.91 -19.42 -13.22
N GLY A 140 -16.45 -18.58 -12.29
CA GLY A 140 -15.53 -18.99 -11.23
C GLY A 140 -16.15 -19.97 -10.22
N VAL A 141 -17.44 -19.83 -9.90
CA VAL A 141 -18.18 -20.76 -9.03
C VAL A 141 -18.13 -22.17 -9.60
N VAL A 142 -18.45 -22.32 -10.88
CA VAL A 142 -18.37 -23.63 -11.55
C VAL A 142 -16.97 -24.24 -11.46
N LYS A 143 -15.95 -23.42 -11.65
CA LYS A 143 -14.55 -23.85 -11.58
C LYS A 143 -14.11 -24.27 -10.16
N ARG A 144 -14.59 -23.57 -9.12
CA ARG A 144 -14.14 -23.74 -7.72
C ARG A 144 -14.99 -24.72 -6.93
N TYR A 145 -16.30 -24.68 -7.13
CA TYR A 145 -17.30 -25.43 -6.35
C TYR A 145 -18.10 -26.44 -7.18
N GLY A 146 -17.85 -26.50 -8.50
CA GLY A 146 -18.55 -27.39 -9.41
C GLY A 146 -19.88 -26.79 -9.93
N GLU A 147 -20.57 -27.57 -10.76
CA GLU A 147 -21.83 -27.13 -11.42
C GLU A 147 -23.01 -26.97 -10.43
N ASN A 148 -22.96 -27.67 -9.30
CA ASN A 148 -24.01 -27.67 -8.29
C ASN A 148 -23.47 -27.27 -6.91
N PRO A 149 -23.10 -25.99 -6.68
CA PRO A 149 -22.67 -25.52 -5.39
C PRO A 149 -23.80 -25.61 -4.35
N SER A 150 -23.45 -25.76 -3.08
CA SER A 150 -24.45 -25.79 -2.01
C SER A 150 -25.21 -24.46 -1.92
N PRO A 151 -26.47 -24.46 -1.42
CA PRO A 151 -27.23 -23.22 -1.20
C PRO A 151 -26.48 -22.19 -0.36
N GLU A 152 -25.77 -22.63 0.67
CA GLU A 152 -24.96 -21.79 1.57
C GLU A 152 -23.85 -21.02 0.81
N ILE A 153 -23.14 -21.69 -0.10
CA ILE A 153 -22.14 -21.06 -0.95
C ILE A 153 -22.78 -20.00 -1.84
N MET A 154 -23.92 -20.32 -2.44
CA MET A 154 -24.62 -19.39 -3.33
C MET A 154 -25.18 -18.17 -2.59
N GLU A 155 -25.74 -18.35 -1.40
CA GLU A 155 -26.20 -17.25 -0.54
C GLU A 155 -25.05 -16.33 -0.19
N ARG A 156 -23.90 -16.87 0.21
CA ARG A 156 -22.68 -16.11 0.51
C ARG A 156 -22.21 -15.30 -0.70
N ILE A 157 -22.15 -15.89 -1.89
CA ILE A 157 -21.71 -15.21 -3.12
C ILE A 157 -22.68 -14.10 -3.52
N ILE A 158 -24.00 -14.35 -3.46
CA ILE A 158 -25.02 -13.34 -3.78
C ILE A 158 -24.93 -12.17 -2.81
N PHE A 159 -24.75 -12.44 -1.52
CA PHE A 159 -24.55 -11.43 -0.49
C PHE A 159 -23.32 -10.58 -0.77
N GLU A 160 -22.15 -11.20 -1.01
CA GLU A 160 -20.90 -10.48 -1.27
C GLU A 160 -21.00 -9.61 -2.54
N LEU A 161 -21.55 -10.13 -3.63
CA LEU A 161 -21.77 -9.38 -4.88
C LEU A 161 -22.69 -8.18 -4.65
N HIS A 162 -23.74 -8.35 -3.83
CA HIS A 162 -24.64 -7.25 -3.46
C HIS A 162 -23.90 -6.15 -2.68
N ILE A 163 -23.11 -6.50 -1.68
CA ILE A 163 -22.30 -5.53 -0.91
C ILE A 163 -21.31 -4.81 -1.82
N MET A 164 -20.55 -5.52 -2.65
CA MET A 164 -19.59 -4.92 -3.59
C MET A 164 -20.27 -3.92 -4.53
N LYS A 165 -21.45 -4.26 -5.07
CA LYS A 165 -22.24 -3.39 -5.93
C LYS A 165 -22.73 -2.15 -5.19
N THR A 166 -23.37 -2.33 -4.04
CA THR A 166 -24.00 -1.24 -3.30
C THR A 166 -23.00 -0.32 -2.59
N MET A 167 -21.74 -0.74 -2.47
CA MET A 167 -20.61 0.11 -2.04
C MET A 167 -19.89 0.79 -3.21
N GLY A 168 -20.21 0.44 -4.47
CA GLY A 168 -19.63 1.08 -5.66
C GLY A 168 -18.26 0.53 -6.10
N PHE A 169 -17.90 -0.69 -5.72
CA PHE A 169 -16.58 -1.27 -5.95
C PHE A 169 -16.44 -2.34 -7.06
N PRO A 170 -17.45 -2.66 -7.90
CA PRO A 170 -17.29 -3.70 -8.92
C PRO A 170 -16.10 -3.45 -9.84
N GLY A 171 -15.90 -2.20 -10.29
CA GLY A 171 -14.79 -1.83 -11.15
C GLY A 171 -13.42 -2.10 -10.51
N TYR A 172 -13.27 -1.88 -9.22
CA TYR A 172 -12.05 -2.21 -8.47
C TYR A 172 -11.72 -3.71 -8.55
N PHE A 173 -12.71 -4.57 -8.27
CA PHE A 173 -12.51 -6.03 -8.35
C PHE A 173 -12.21 -6.51 -9.77
N LEU A 174 -12.84 -5.91 -10.77
CA LEU A 174 -12.57 -6.20 -12.18
C LEU A 174 -11.12 -5.86 -12.56
N ILE A 175 -10.62 -4.70 -12.14
CA ILE A 175 -9.24 -4.27 -12.39
C ILE A 175 -8.23 -5.21 -11.70
N VAL A 176 -8.49 -5.56 -10.44
CA VAL A 176 -7.62 -6.48 -9.69
C VAL A 176 -7.60 -7.86 -10.34
N GLN A 177 -8.75 -8.39 -10.71
CA GLN A 177 -8.86 -9.66 -11.41
C GLN A 177 -8.13 -9.65 -12.76
N ASP A 178 -8.22 -8.54 -13.48
CA ASP A 178 -7.65 -8.39 -14.82
C ASP A 178 -6.12 -8.39 -14.80
N PHE A 179 -5.49 -7.60 -13.94
CA PHE A 179 -4.02 -7.61 -13.89
C PHE A 179 -3.47 -8.92 -13.27
N ILE A 180 -4.19 -9.58 -12.36
CA ILE A 180 -3.81 -10.90 -11.85
C ILE A 180 -3.90 -11.96 -12.96
N ARG A 181 -4.95 -11.93 -13.77
CA ARG A 181 -5.08 -12.80 -14.94
C ARG A 181 -3.95 -12.55 -15.93
N ALA A 182 -3.70 -11.29 -16.26
CA ALA A 182 -2.61 -10.92 -17.18
C ALA A 182 -1.24 -11.36 -16.65
N ALA A 183 -0.97 -11.20 -15.36
CA ALA A 183 0.26 -11.69 -14.74
C ALA A 183 0.45 -13.20 -14.95
N ARG A 184 -0.60 -13.99 -14.70
CA ARG A 184 -0.56 -15.45 -14.91
C ARG A 184 -0.37 -15.82 -16.39
N ASP A 185 -1.03 -15.11 -17.30
CA ASP A 185 -0.91 -15.31 -18.75
C ASP A 185 0.53 -15.01 -19.24
N MET A 186 1.22 -14.06 -18.59
CA MET A 186 2.64 -13.76 -18.84
C MET A 186 3.60 -14.72 -18.12
N GLY A 187 3.12 -15.70 -17.38
CA GLY A 187 3.94 -16.64 -16.62
C GLY A 187 4.55 -16.05 -15.33
N VAL A 188 4.00 -14.96 -14.83
CA VAL A 188 4.33 -14.40 -13.50
C VAL A 188 3.56 -15.15 -12.43
N ILE A 189 4.26 -15.65 -11.41
CA ILE A 189 3.59 -16.30 -10.29
C ILE A 189 2.94 -15.24 -9.40
N VAL A 190 1.67 -15.50 -9.09
CA VAL A 190 0.85 -14.67 -8.20
C VAL A 190 0.60 -15.46 -6.92
N GLY A 191 0.82 -14.82 -5.77
CA GLY A 191 0.59 -15.41 -4.45
C GLY A 191 -0.88 -15.80 -4.22
N PRO A 192 -1.15 -16.66 -3.22
CA PRO A 192 -2.49 -17.19 -2.96
C PRO A 192 -3.46 -16.16 -2.37
N GLY A 193 -2.99 -14.95 -2.13
CA GLY A 193 -3.72 -13.90 -1.46
C GLY A 193 -3.25 -13.68 -0.02
N ARG A 194 -3.54 -12.51 0.51
CA ARG A 194 -3.16 -12.10 1.86
C ARG A 194 -4.19 -11.14 2.47
N GLY A 195 -4.04 -10.85 3.75
CA GLY A 195 -4.88 -9.87 4.45
C GLY A 195 -6.34 -10.31 4.52
N SER A 196 -7.23 -9.33 4.55
CA SER A 196 -8.66 -9.53 4.71
C SER A 196 -9.37 -10.02 3.44
N ALA A 197 -8.79 -9.79 2.27
CA ALA A 197 -9.36 -10.21 0.97
C ALA A 197 -9.56 -11.74 0.87
N ALA A 198 -8.77 -12.52 1.62
CA ALA A 198 -8.95 -13.97 1.74
C ALA A 198 -10.33 -14.38 2.31
N GLY A 199 -11.04 -13.46 2.98
CA GLY A 199 -12.40 -13.69 3.49
C GLY A 199 -13.50 -13.60 2.45
N SER A 200 -13.20 -13.27 1.18
CA SER A 200 -14.18 -13.12 0.11
C SER A 200 -14.29 -14.37 -0.78
N ALA A 201 -15.49 -14.95 -0.85
CA ALA A 201 -15.81 -16.05 -1.78
C ALA A 201 -15.85 -15.57 -3.23
N VAL A 202 -16.26 -14.35 -3.47
CA VAL A 202 -16.21 -13.70 -4.79
C VAL A 202 -14.75 -13.56 -5.25
N ALA A 203 -13.85 -13.04 -4.41
CA ALA A 203 -12.44 -12.94 -4.73
C ALA A 203 -11.79 -14.32 -5.02
N TYR A 204 -12.20 -15.35 -4.29
CA TYR A 204 -11.78 -16.74 -4.55
C TYR A 204 -12.28 -17.26 -5.90
N CYS A 205 -13.56 -17.02 -6.23
CA CYS A 205 -14.13 -17.42 -7.53
C CYS A 205 -13.49 -16.67 -8.70
N LEU A 206 -13.19 -15.39 -8.54
CA LEU A 206 -12.49 -14.58 -9.55
C LEU A 206 -11.01 -14.95 -9.72
N GLY A 207 -10.47 -15.79 -8.83
CA GLY A 207 -9.05 -16.13 -8.82
C GLY A 207 -8.15 -15.01 -8.32
N ILE A 208 -8.69 -14.00 -7.66
CA ILE A 208 -7.92 -12.97 -6.94
C ILE A 208 -7.18 -13.62 -5.79
N THR A 209 -7.85 -14.52 -5.06
CA THR A 209 -7.25 -15.35 -4.01
C THR A 209 -7.36 -16.84 -4.36
N ASN A 210 -6.50 -17.66 -3.76
CA ASN A 210 -6.55 -19.13 -3.83
C ASN A 210 -6.87 -19.76 -2.47
N ILE A 211 -7.41 -18.98 -1.54
CA ILE A 211 -7.84 -19.44 -0.22
C ILE A 211 -9.35 -19.50 -0.21
N ASP A 212 -9.90 -20.68 0.04
CA ASP A 212 -11.34 -20.89 0.13
C ASP A 212 -11.88 -20.39 1.49
N PRO A 213 -12.61 -19.27 1.52
CA PRO A 213 -13.11 -18.70 2.76
C PRO A 213 -14.16 -19.56 3.45
N ILE A 214 -14.88 -20.40 2.71
CA ILE A 214 -15.89 -21.30 3.26
C ILE A 214 -15.19 -22.43 4.00
N LYS A 215 -14.18 -23.07 3.39
CA LYS A 215 -13.39 -24.13 3.99
C LYS A 215 -12.71 -23.72 5.30
N TYR A 216 -12.24 -22.47 5.38
CA TYR A 216 -11.49 -21.96 6.54
C TYR A 216 -12.34 -21.07 7.46
N ASP A 217 -13.66 -21.00 7.26
CA ASP A 217 -14.61 -20.19 8.05
C ASP A 217 -14.17 -18.73 8.22
N LEU A 218 -13.78 -18.10 7.09
CA LEU A 218 -13.31 -16.71 7.06
C LEU A 218 -14.47 -15.75 6.87
N LEU A 219 -14.45 -14.64 7.62
CA LEU A 219 -15.51 -13.64 7.64
C LEU A 219 -15.29 -12.58 6.55
N PHE A 220 -16.29 -12.39 5.68
CA PHE A 220 -16.30 -11.35 4.66
C PHE A 220 -16.35 -9.93 5.26
N GLU A 221 -17.03 -9.76 6.38
CA GLU A 221 -17.21 -8.49 7.08
C GLU A 221 -15.90 -7.91 7.62
N ARG A 222 -14.85 -8.72 7.71
CA ARG A 222 -13.49 -8.24 8.01
C ARG A 222 -12.81 -7.60 6.80
N PHE A 223 -13.26 -7.93 5.61
CA PHE A 223 -12.75 -7.40 4.35
C PHE A 223 -13.58 -6.19 3.89
N LEU A 224 -14.88 -6.35 3.73
CA LEU A 224 -15.81 -5.28 3.40
C LEU A 224 -16.94 -5.24 4.41
N ASN A 225 -17.13 -4.08 5.02
CA ASN A 225 -18.21 -3.84 5.98
C ASN A 225 -18.94 -2.56 5.56
N PRO A 226 -20.26 -2.64 5.23
CA PRO A 226 -21.06 -1.48 4.86
C PRO A 226 -21.09 -0.37 5.92
N ASP A 227 -20.94 -0.74 7.20
CA ASP A 227 -20.91 0.20 8.32
C ASP A 227 -19.57 0.94 8.46
N ARG A 228 -18.52 0.43 7.83
CA ARG A 228 -17.21 1.06 7.73
C ARG A 228 -16.96 1.51 6.31
N ILE A 229 -16.99 2.82 6.10
CA ILE A 229 -16.65 3.40 4.81
C ILE A 229 -15.13 3.43 4.67
N SER A 230 -14.55 2.28 4.34
CA SER A 230 -13.15 2.16 3.92
C SER A 230 -13.10 1.54 2.53
N LEU A 231 -12.17 2.02 1.73
CA LEU A 231 -11.87 1.38 0.44
C LEU A 231 -11.39 -0.07 0.68
N PRO A 232 -11.76 -0.99 -0.22
CA PRO A 232 -11.16 -2.32 -0.19
C PRO A 232 -9.67 -2.22 -0.46
N ASP A 233 -8.87 -2.92 0.33
CA ASP A 233 -7.42 -3.00 0.17
C ASP A 233 -7.05 -4.44 -0.18
N ILE A 234 -6.69 -4.67 -1.45
CA ILE A 234 -6.27 -5.98 -1.96
C ILE A 234 -4.80 -5.91 -2.29
N ASP A 235 -3.98 -6.39 -1.37
CA ASP A 235 -2.57 -6.62 -1.59
C ASP A 235 -2.36 -7.83 -2.51
N VAL A 236 -1.56 -7.68 -3.56
CA VAL A 236 -1.23 -8.77 -4.47
C VAL A 236 0.26 -9.02 -4.48
N ASP A 237 0.65 -10.27 -4.15
CA ASP A 237 2.03 -10.71 -4.20
C ASP A 237 2.35 -11.25 -5.59
N PHE A 238 3.39 -10.71 -6.24
CA PHE A 238 3.96 -11.21 -7.49
C PHE A 238 5.37 -11.76 -7.24
N ASP A 239 5.85 -12.65 -8.08
CA ASP A 239 7.29 -12.94 -8.07
C ASP A 239 8.06 -11.66 -8.39
N ASP A 240 9.17 -11.43 -7.65
CA ASP A 240 9.90 -10.16 -7.72
C ASP A 240 10.52 -9.89 -9.10
N ALA A 241 10.84 -10.95 -9.85
CA ALA A 241 11.36 -10.84 -11.21
C ALA A 241 10.27 -10.46 -12.23
N GLY A 242 9.03 -10.95 -12.03
CA GLY A 242 7.92 -10.70 -12.95
C GLY A 242 7.12 -9.44 -12.65
N ARG A 243 7.24 -8.87 -11.44
CA ARG A 243 6.46 -7.69 -11.01
C ARG A 243 6.53 -6.52 -11.98
N GLN A 244 7.73 -6.24 -12.52
CA GLN A 244 7.94 -5.13 -13.46
C GLN A 244 7.14 -5.32 -14.76
N GLN A 245 7.04 -6.55 -15.28
CA GLN A 245 6.26 -6.84 -16.48
C GLN A 245 4.76 -6.58 -16.26
N VAL A 246 4.25 -6.88 -15.07
CA VAL A 246 2.85 -6.60 -14.72
C VAL A 246 2.59 -5.10 -14.66
N LEU A 247 3.52 -4.34 -14.10
CA LEU A 247 3.45 -2.88 -14.03
C LEU A 247 3.44 -2.24 -15.43
N GLU A 248 4.30 -2.70 -16.31
CA GLU A 248 4.35 -2.26 -17.72
C GLU A 248 3.04 -2.56 -18.44
N TRP A 249 2.50 -3.76 -18.27
CA TRP A 249 1.21 -4.14 -18.84
C TRP A 249 0.04 -3.26 -18.31
N VAL A 250 0.02 -2.96 -17.01
CA VAL A 250 -0.99 -2.06 -16.41
C VAL A 250 -0.87 -0.66 -17.00
N THR A 251 0.36 -0.17 -17.13
CA THR A 251 0.64 1.15 -17.72
C THR A 251 0.19 1.24 -19.17
N GLU A 252 0.44 0.21 -19.96
CA GLU A 252 -0.01 0.13 -21.37
C GLU A 252 -1.54 0.10 -21.46
N LYS A 253 -2.19 -0.70 -20.60
CA LYS A 253 -3.62 -0.93 -20.65
C LYS A 253 -4.44 0.26 -20.15
N TYR A 254 -4.05 0.86 -19.02
CA TYR A 254 -4.82 1.93 -18.37
C TYR A 254 -4.37 3.33 -18.75
N GLY A 255 -3.20 3.49 -19.34
CA GLY A 255 -2.62 4.74 -19.79
C GLY A 255 -1.50 5.25 -18.88
N ALA A 256 -0.38 5.68 -19.47
CA ALA A 256 0.78 6.19 -18.76
C ALA A 256 0.51 7.52 -18.03
N ASP A 257 -0.49 8.25 -18.45
CA ASP A 257 -0.98 9.48 -17.81
C ASP A 257 -1.88 9.22 -16.59
N LYS A 258 -2.33 7.97 -16.41
CA LYS A 258 -3.26 7.53 -15.35
C LYS A 258 -2.63 6.60 -14.33
N VAL A 259 -1.39 6.15 -14.57
CA VAL A 259 -0.66 5.24 -13.69
C VAL A 259 0.60 5.91 -13.17
N SER A 260 0.85 5.84 -11.87
CA SER A 260 2.09 6.37 -11.27
C SER A 260 2.54 5.59 -10.05
N HIS A 261 3.80 5.77 -9.73
CA HIS A 261 4.33 5.42 -8.41
C HIS A 261 3.88 6.43 -7.36
N ILE A 262 3.93 6.02 -6.10
CA ILE A 262 3.71 6.88 -4.93
C ILE A 262 5.07 7.27 -4.36
N VAL A 263 5.27 8.55 -4.05
CA VAL A 263 6.50 9.01 -3.40
C VAL A 263 6.57 8.54 -1.95
N THR A 264 7.78 8.33 -1.47
CA THR A 264 8.07 8.19 -0.05
C THR A 264 9.09 9.24 0.37
N PHE A 265 8.92 9.78 1.57
CA PHE A 265 9.85 10.74 2.16
C PHE A 265 10.70 10.06 3.23
N GLY A 266 11.99 9.95 2.96
CA GLY A 266 12.97 9.48 3.94
C GLY A 266 13.33 10.61 4.90
N SER A 267 12.92 10.51 6.18
CA SER A 267 13.27 11.46 7.21
C SER A 267 14.54 11.07 7.96
N MET A 268 15.20 12.05 8.54
CA MET A 268 16.41 11.86 9.37
C MET A 268 16.00 11.31 10.74
N ALA A 269 16.15 9.99 10.93
CA ALA A 269 15.98 9.38 12.25
C ALA A 269 17.17 9.70 13.18
N ALA A 270 16.99 9.56 14.49
CA ALA A 270 17.96 9.95 15.52
C ALA A 270 19.42 9.52 15.22
N LYS A 271 19.66 8.23 14.95
CA LYS A 271 21.01 7.72 14.63
C LYS A 271 21.56 8.29 13.32
N MET A 272 20.71 8.47 12.32
CA MET A 272 21.07 9.03 11.02
C MET A 272 21.40 10.52 11.15
N ALA A 273 20.58 11.28 11.88
CA ALA A 273 20.82 12.70 12.12
C ALA A 273 22.20 12.95 12.77
N ILE A 274 22.55 12.18 13.81
CA ILE A 274 23.88 12.25 14.41
C ILE A 274 24.99 11.98 13.40
N LYS A 275 24.90 10.90 12.63
CA LYS A 275 25.95 10.51 11.66
C LYS A 275 26.08 11.48 10.51
N ASP A 276 24.98 11.97 9.98
CA ASP A 276 24.97 12.91 8.86
C ASP A 276 25.53 14.27 9.26
N VAL A 277 25.10 14.79 10.41
CA VAL A 277 25.64 16.04 10.94
C VAL A 277 27.12 15.91 11.27
N ALA A 278 27.53 14.83 11.95
CA ALA A 278 28.92 14.51 12.26
C ALA A 278 29.79 14.52 11.00
N ARG A 279 29.32 13.91 9.91
CA ARG A 279 30.04 13.88 8.63
C ARG A 279 30.27 15.29 8.06
N VAL A 280 29.24 16.12 8.02
CA VAL A 280 29.33 17.49 7.48
C VAL A 280 30.22 18.38 8.33
N LEU A 281 30.21 18.19 9.65
CA LEU A 281 31.06 18.92 10.59
C LEU A 281 32.48 18.34 10.69
N LYS A 282 32.80 17.26 9.98
CA LYS A 282 34.09 16.55 10.02
C LYS A 282 34.46 16.00 11.40
N LEU A 283 33.43 15.60 12.18
CA LEU A 283 33.70 14.86 13.41
C LEU A 283 34.25 13.47 13.05
N GLU A 284 35.25 13.00 13.79
CA GLU A 284 35.85 11.68 13.59
C GLU A 284 34.79 10.57 13.57
N LEU A 285 34.90 9.63 12.61
CA LEU A 285 33.94 8.54 12.40
C LEU A 285 33.77 7.67 13.66
N SER A 286 34.84 7.46 14.42
CA SER A 286 34.82 6.73 15.70
C SER A 286 33.88 7.39 16.70
N GLU A 287 33.96 8.72 16.84
CA GLU A 287 33.12 9.51 17.74
C GLU A 287 31.65 9.54 17.23
N ALA A 288 31.44 9.74 15.93
CA ALA A 288 30.10 9.68 15.34
C ALA A 288 29.42 8.32 15.59
N ASN A 289 30.18 7.22 15.46
CA ASN A 289 29.67 5.88 15.75
C ASN A 289 29.45 5.66 17.26
N ARG A 290 30.29 6.21 18.13
CA ARG A 290 30.10 6.18 19.58
C ARG A 290 28.78 6.86 19.96
N LEU A 291 28.58 8.08 19.51
CA LEU A 291 27.33 8.84 19.77
C LEU A 291 26.09 8.11 19.24
N ALA A 292 26.15 7.61 18.01
CA ALA A 292 25.04 6.88 17.42
C ALA A 292 24.69 5.57 18.17
N LYS A 293 25.69 4.89 18.75
CA LYS A 293 25.48 3.69 19.59
C LYS A 293 24.83 4.01 20.93
N MET A 294 24.96 5.24 21.41
CA MET A 294 24.31 5.67 22.66
C MET A 294 22.77 5.82 22.49
N VAL A 295 22.27 5.91 21.25
CA VAL A 295 20.83 5.90 20.95
C VAL A 295 20.29 4.48 21.05
N PRO A 296 19.33 4.19 21.95
CA PRO A 296 18.74 2.84 22.11
C PRO A 296 18.10 2.31 20.83
N GLU A 297 18.06 0.99 20.71
CA GLU A 297 17.42 0.31 19.58
C GLU A 297 15.94 0.02 19.89
N ALA A 298 15.06 0.96 19.51
CA ALA A 298 13.63 0.79 19.62
C ALA A 298 12.91 1.40 18.39
N PRO A 299 11.78 0.85 17.98
CA PRO A 299 10.97 1.43 16.90
C PRO A 299 10.57 2.87 17.23
N LYS A 300 10.65 3.76 16.22
CA LYS A 300 10.28 5.19 16.35
C LYS A 300 11.02 5.90 17.50
N MET A 301 12.29 5.49 17.73
CA MET A 301 13.19 6.16 18.69
C MET A 301 13.55 7.56 18.19
N THR A 302 13.35 8.56 19.04
CA THR A 302 13.78 9.96 18.82
C THR A 302 14.88 10.34 19.78
N LEU A 303 15.65 11.37 19.48
CA LEU A 303 16.70 11.89 20.39
C LEU A 303 16.09 12.26 21.74
N LYS A 304 14.92 12.90 21.75
CA LYS A 304 14.20 13.24 22.98
C LYS A 304 13.84 12.01 23.85
N LYS A 305 13.48 10.87 23.22
CA LYS A 305 13.27 9.61 23.93
C LYS A 305 14.62 8.99 24.37
N ALA A 306 15.61 9.04 23.48
CA ALA A 306 16.93 8.51 23.75
C ALA A 306 17.59 9.18 24.98
N TYR A 307 17.41 10.47 25.17
CA TYR A 307 17.93 11.18 26.37
C TYR A 307 17.30 10.69 27.66
N LYS A 308 16.01 10.32 27.64
CA LYS A 308 15.34 9.76 28.82
C LYS A 308 15.86 8.39 29.20
N GLU A 309 16.17 7.56 28.19
CA GLU A 309 16.67 6.21 28.39
C GLU A 309 18.18 6.17 28.64
N ASN A 310 18.91 7.10 28.04
CA ASN A 310 20.37 7.26 28.22
C ASN A 310 20.74 8.74 28.46
N PRO A 311 20.73 9.19 29.71
CA PRO A 311 21.08 10.59 30.07
C PRO A 311 22.50 10.99 29.69
N ASP A 312 23.42 10.03 29.51
CA ASP A 312 24.78 10.35 29.11
C ASP A 312 24.87 10.91 27.69
N LEU A 313 23.93 10.49 26.81
CA LEU A 313 23.81 11.08 25.48
C LEU A 313 23.39 12.56 25.55
N GLU A 314 22.55 12.95 26.51
CA GLU A 314 22.17 14.35 26.68
C GLU A 314 23.32 15.22 27.18
N LYS A 315 24.20 14.68 28.03
CA LYS A 315 25.38 15.38 28.51
C LYS A 315 26.34 15.74 27.39
N GLU A 316 26.35 14.99 26.29
CA GLU A 316 27.18 15.30 25.11
C GLU A 316 26.83 16.65 24.45
N LYS A 317 25.63 17.19 24.70
CA LYS A 317 25.28 18.58 24.31
C LYS A 317 26.23 19.63 24.93
N GLN A 318 26.79 19.31 26.05
CA GLN A 318 27.71 20.18 26.82
C GLN A 318 29.15 19.64 26.79
N SER A 319 29.49 18.78 25.85
CA SER A 319 30.84 18.24 25.68
C SER A 319 31.88 19.35 25.53
N LEU A 320 33.03 19.16 26.12
CA LEU A 320 34.19 20.05 25.97
C LEU A 320 34.70 20.07 24.51
N ASN A 321 34.43 19.04 23.75
CA ASN A 321 34.69 19.03 22.32
C ASN A 321 33.56 19.77 21.57
N PRO A 322 33.85 20.96 20.98
CA PRO A 322 32.81 21.75 20.29
C PRO A 322 32.16 21.05 19.13
N LEU A 323 32.86 20.12 18.44
CA LEU A 323 32.28 19.36 17.33
C LEU A 323 31.27 18.36 17.82
N ILE A 324 31.49 17.71 18.96
CA ILE A 324 30.50 16.76 19.56
C ILE A 324 29.26 17.54 20.00
N SER A 325 29.45 18.64 20.77
CA SER A 325 28.36 19.48 21.25
C SER A 325 27.48 19.98 20.08
N LYS A 326 28.09 20.55 19.04
CA LYS A 326 27.41 21.01 17.84
C LYS A 326 26.71 19.86 17.10
N THR A 327 27.36 18.70 17.00
CA THR A 327 26.76 17.53 16.33
C THR A 327 25.43 17.13 16.99
N ILE A 328 25.40 17.04 18.31
CA ILE A 328 24.16 16.67 19.02
C ILE A 328 23.10 17.77 18.89
N GLN A 329 23.45 19.03 19.04
CA GLN A 329 22.53 20.17 18.94
C GLN A 329 21.88 20.26 17.53
N PHE A 330 22.69 20.14 16.47
CA PHE A 330 22.18 20.17 15.12
C PHE A 330 21.44 18.89 14.74
N ALA A 331 21.86 17.73 15.23
CA ALA A 331 21.13 16.48 15.03
C ALA A 331 19.73 16.58 15.64
N GLU A 332 19.58 17.18 16.82
CA GLU A 332 18.28 17.42 17.46
C GLU A 332 17.39 18.38 16.65
N THR A 333 18.01 19.42 16.06
CA THR A 333 17.29 20.39 15.21
C THR A 333 16.83 19.77 13.88
N LEU A 334 17.64 18.86 13.32
CA LEU A 334 17.40 18.26 12.00
C LEU A 334 16.65 16.93 12.05
N GLU A 335 16.52 16.33 13.25
CA GLU A 335 15.76 15.10 13.41
C GLU A 335 14.32 15.27 12.90
N GLY A 336 13.86 14.33 12.09
CA GLY A 336 12.54 14.36 11.48
C GLY A 336 12.44 15.16 10.17
N SER A 337 13.46 15.97 9.84
CA SER A 337 13.51 16.67 8.54
C SER A 337 13.60 15.66 7.39
N ILE A 338 12.94 15.98 6.27
CA ILE A 338 13.02 15.19 5.04
C ILE A 338 14.45 15.32 4.49
N ARG A 339 15.07 14.19 4.19
CA ARG A 339 16.41 14.11 3.62
C ARG A 339 16.41 13.75 2.13
N GLN A 340 15.55 12.85 1.75
CA GLN A 340 15.46 12.34 0.37
C GLN A 340 14.04 11.87 0.05
N THR A 341 13.73 11.86 -1.23
CA THR A 341 12.57 11.18 -1.77
C THR A 341 12.95 9.79 -2.28
N GLY A 342 12.00 8.88 -2.25
CA GLY A 342 12.09 7.56 -2.83
C GLY A 342 10.76 7.17 -3.46
N VAL A 343 10.70 5.97 -4.01
CA VAL A 343 9.48 5.39 -4.54
C VAL A 343 8.92 4.38 -3.54
N HIS A 344 7.60 4.36 -3.38
CA HIS A 344 6.94 3.36 -2.54
C HIS A 344 7.19 1.96 -3.10
N ALA A 345 7.56 1.01 -2.22
CA ALA A 345 8.03 -0.31 -2.65
C ALA A 345 6.98 -1.12 -3.43
N CYS A 346 5.69 -0.87 -3.17
CA CYS A 346 4.59 -1.69 -3.71
C CYS A 346 3.42 -0.88 -4.26
N GLY A 347 3.07 0.25 -3.63
CA GLY A 347 1.90 1.04 -4.00
C GLY A 347 2.04 1.74 -5.34
N ILE A 348 1.04 1.58 -6.18
CA ILE A 348 0.84 2.35 -7.42
C ILE A 348 -0.54 2.97 -7.41
N LEU A 349 -0.72 4.02 -8.17
CA LEU A 349 -2.02 4.62 -8.43
C LEU A 349 -2.51 4.22 -9.82
N ILE A 350 -3.81 3.93 -9.92
CA ILE A 350 -4.51 3.80 -11.19
C ILE A 350 -5.69 4.75 -11.11
N SER A 351 -5.69 5.80 -11.93
CA SER A 351 -6.72 6.83 -11.94
C SER A 351 -7.72 6.65 -13.07
N ARG A 352 -8.92 7.19 -12.88
CA ARG A 352 -9.94 7.31 -13.92
C ARG A 352 -9.54 8.31 -15.00
N ASP A 353 -9.07 9.48 -14.55
CA ASP A 353 -8.71 10.63 -15.36
C ASP A 353 -7.18 10.84 -15.31
N PRO A 354 -6.59 11.71 -16.14
CA PRO A 354 -5.17 12.01 -16.04
C PRO A 354 -4.77 12.42 -14.60
N LEU A 355 -3.70 11.84 -14.08
CA LEU A 355 -3.27 12.09 -12.69
C LEU A 355 -2.97 13.55 -12.43
N THR A 356 -2.52 14.31 -13.46
CA THR A 356 -2.25 15.76 -13.36
C THR A 356 -3.47 16.59 -13.04
N ASP A 357 -4.68 16.08 -13.24
CA ASP A 357 -5.91 16.77 -12.88
C ASP A 357 -6.20 16.70 -11.37
N HIS A 358 -5.52 15.79 -10.65
CA HIS A 358 -5.78 15.49 -9.24
C HIS A 358 -4.57 15.70 -8.35
N ILE A 359 -3.36 15.44 -8.85
CA ILE A 359 -2.15 15.39 -8.03
C ILE A 359 -0.92 15.83 -8.84
N PRO A 360 0.01 16.62 -8.25
CA PRO A 360 1.28 16.90 -8.90
C PRO A 360 2.13 15.63 -8.98
N ILE A 361 2.75 15.43 -10.15
CA ILE A 361 3.65 14.32 -10.45
C ILE A 361 5.03 14.82 -10.82
N MET A 362 6.04 13.97 -10.71
CA MET A 362 7.44 14.26 -11.06
C MET A 362 8.13 13.03 -11.66
N PRO A 363 9.12 13.22 -12.54
CA PRO A 363 9.97 12.13 -12.98
C PRO A 363 10.87 11.66 -11.83
N THR A 364 11.17 10.36 -11.78
CA THR A 364 12.11 9.79 -10.80
C THR A 364 13.21 9.05 -11.55
N GLU A 365 14.46 9.30 -11.16
CA GLU A 365 15.63 8.69 -11.79
C GLU A 365 15.55 7.16 -11.67
N GLY A 366 15.73 6.48 -12.79
CA GLY A 366 15.71 5.02 -12.87
C GLY A 366 14.32 4.39 -13.01
N GLU A 367 13.24 5.17 -12.97
CA GLU A 367 11.87 4.70 -13.12
C GLU A 367 11.28 5.11 -14.47
N SER A 368 10.49 4.21 -15.06
CA SER A 368 9.78 4.48 -16.33
C SER A 368 8.47 5.25 -16.12
N LEU A 369 7.89 5.12 -14.94
CA LEU A 369 6.66 5.80 -14.55
C LEU A 369 6.96 7.08 -13.76
N MET A 370 6.07 8.05 -13.88
CA MET A 370 6.05 9.23 -13.02
C MET A 370 5.77 8.83 -11.58
N THR A 371 6.17 9.68 -10.65
CA THR A 371 5.94 9.50 -9.21
C THR A 371 5.11 10.67 -8.69
N THR A 372 4.17 10.42 -7.79
CA THR A 372 3.40 11.49 -7.15
C THR A 372 4.30 12.37 -6.28
N GLN A 373 3.91 13.64 -6.06
CA GLN A 373 4.59 14.53 -5.10
C GLN A 373 3.95 14.49 -3.71
N TYR A 374 2.79 13.84 -3.56
CA TYR A 374 2.18 13.52 -2.27
C TYR A 374 2.46 12.07 -1.90
N ASP A 375 2.71 11.82 -0.62
CA ASP A 375 2.93 10.46 -0.12
C ASP A 375 1.61 9.68 0.06
N GLY A 376 1.74 8.40 0.40
CA GLY A 376 0.61 7.50 0.53
C GLY A 376 -0.48 7.91 1.53
N HIS A 377 -0.17 8.81 2.48
CA HIS A 377 -1.15 9.28 3.45
C HIS A 377 -2.17 10.26 2.85
N PHE A 378 -1.79 10.95 1.77
CA PHE A 378 -2.61 12.00 1.16
C PHE A 378 -3.30 11.57 -0.14
N VAL A 379 -2.92 10.43 -0.74
CA VAL A 379 -3.49 10.01 -2.02
C VAL A 379 -4.95 9.55 -1.89
N GLU A 380 -5.31 8.87 -0.81
CA GLU A 380 -6.69 8.43 -0.56
C GLU A 380 -7.64 9.59 -0.22
N PRO A 381 -7.27 10.57 0.65
CA PRO A 381 -8.10 11.75 0.92
C PRO A 381 -8.47 12.55 -0.34
N ILE A 382 -7.59 12.61 -1.33
CA ILE A 382 -7.88 13.29 -2.62
C ILE A 382 -8.61 12.39 -3.62
N GLY A 383 -9.12 11.24 -3.17
CA GLY A 383 -9.96 10.32 -3.95
C GLY A 383 -9.21 9.32 -4.82
N LEU A 384 -7.88 9.29 -4.83
CA LEU A 384 -7.13 8.34 -5.65
C LEU A 384 -7.06 6.96 -5.00
N ILE A 385 -7.06 5.93 -5.83
CA ILE A 385 -7.05 4.54 -5.37
C ILE A 385 -5.64 3.97 -5.46
N LYS A 386 -5.12 3.56 -4.31
CA LYS A 386 -3.86 2.84 -4.20
C LYS A 386 -4.07 1.35 -4.47
N MET A 387 -3.18 0.77 -5.26
CA MET A 387 -3.10 -0.68 -5.49
C MET A 387 -1.71 -1.18 -5.09
N ASP A 388 -1.64 -2.22 -4.27
CA ASP A 388 -0.38 -2.72 -3.76
C ASP A 388 0.13 -3.93 -4.56
N PHE A 389 1.18 -3.70 -5.35
CA PHE A 389 1.91 -4.68 -6.16
C PHE A 389 3.17 -5.09 -5.42
N LEU A 390 3.07 -6.12 -4.61
CA LEU A 390 4.16 -6.59 -3.77
C LEU A 390 5.07 -7.55 -4.53
N GLY A 391 6.37 -7.26 -4.57
CA GLY A 391 7.38 -8.20 -5.08
C GLY A 391 7.81 -9.15 -3.97
N LEU A 392 7.54 -10.46 -4.11
CA LEU A 392 7.88 -11.46 -3.10
C LEU A 392 8.90 -12.47 -3.67
N ARG A 393 10.14 -12.39 -3.19
CA ARG A 393 11.24 -13.25 -3.62
C ARG A 393 10.94 -14.74 -3.44
N THR A 394 10.16 -15.09 -2.43
CA THR A 394 9.77 -16.49 -2.20
C THR A 394 9.01 -17.07 -3.38
N LEU A 395 8.18 -16.28 -4.07
CA LEU A 395 7.46 -16.73 -5.26
C LEU A 395 8.44 -17.02 -6.42
N SER A 396 9.50 -16.22 -6.58
CA SER A 396 10.57 -16.49 -7.55
C SER A 396 11.34 -17.77 -7.21
N ILE A 397 11.57 -18.05 -5.93
CA ILE A 397 12.19 -19.31 -5.46
C ILE A 397 11.29 -20.49 -5.81
N ILE A 398 9.98 -20.40 -5.54
CA ILE A 398 9.00 -21.44 -5.89
C ILE A 398 8.98 -21.67 -7.40
N LYS A 399 8.92 -20.60 -8.21
CA LYS A 399 8.97 -20.69 -9.67
C LYS A 399 10.21 -21.44 -10.16
N THR A 400 11.37 -21.07 -9.64
CA THR A 400 12.63 -21.73 -9.99
C THR A 400 12.64 -23.21 -9.59
N CYS A 401 12.06 -23.54 -8.44
CA CYS A 401 11.92 -24.91 -7.97
C CYS A 401 11.04 -25.74 -8.91
N LEU A 402 9.86 -25.22 -9.27
CA LEU A 402 8.92 -25.86 -10.20
C LEU A 402 9.57 -26.08 -11.57
N ASP A 403 10.28 -25.08 -12.09
CA ASP A 403 11.01 -25.18 -13.36
C ASP A 403 12.12 -26.24 -13.31
N ASN A 404 12.86 -26.33 -12.19
CA ASN A 404 13.90 -27.33 -12.01
C ASN A 404 13.31 -28.75 -11.93
N ILE A 405 12.20 -28.94 -11.25
CA ILE A 405 11.48 -30.23 -11.20
C ILE A 405 11.02 -30.61 -12.62
N LYS A 406 10.41 -29.68 -13.33
CA LYS A 406 9.97 -29.92 -14.73
C LYS A 406 11.15 -30.34 -15.61
N LYS A 407 12.29 -29.66 -15.52
CA LYS A 407 13.49 -29.95 -16.32
C LYS A 407 14.13 -31.30 -15.95
N SER A 408 14.23 -31.60 -14.66
CA SER A 408 14.98 -32.78 -14.15
C SER A 408 14.14 -34.04 -14.08
N LYS A 409 12.83 -33.91 -13.80
CA LYS A 409 11.93 -35.06 -13.59
C LYS A 409 10.86 -35.20 -14.66
N HIS A 410 10.72 -34.20 -15.55
CA HIS A 410 9.65 -34.13 -16.57
C HIS A 410 8.23 -34.12 -15.96
N ILE A 411 8.11 -33.67 -14.71
CA ILE A 411 6.84 -33.55 -14.00
C ILE A 411 6.44 -32.07 -13.94
N VAL A 412 5.21 -31.77 -14.31
CA VAL A 412 4.60 -30.44 -14.11
C VAL A 412 3.81 -30.52 -12.81
N LEU A 413 4.27 -29.79 -11.80
CA LEU A 413 3.55 -29.66 -10.53
C LEU A 413 2.70 -28.40 -10.54
N ASN A 414 1.48 -28.53 -10.03
CA ASN A 414 0.62 -27.40 -9.70
C ASN A 414 0.74 -27.14 -8.19
N GLU A 415 1.28 -26.00 -7.80
CA GLU A 415 1.50 -25.63 -6.40
C GLU A 415 0.19 -25.58 -5.58
N ASN A 416 -0.95 -25.36 -6.25
CA ASN A 416 -2.26 -25.33 -5.58
C ASN A 416 -2.83 -26.74 -5.27
N GLU A 417 -2.23 -27.79 -5.81
CA GLU A 417 -2.64 -29.18 -5.63
C GLU A 417 -1.70 -29.98 -4.72
N ILE A 418 -0.67 -29.31 -4.17
CA ILE A 418 0.25 -29.94 -3.23
C ILE A 418 -0.51 -30.33 -1.95
N PRO A 419 -0.40 -31.61 -1.48
CA PRO A 419 -1.06 -32.04 -0.25
C PRO A 419 -0.49 -31.29 0.97
N LEU A 420 -1.36 -30.93 1.92
CA LEU A 420 -0.98 -30.19 3.13
C LEU A 420 -0.75 -31.10 4.35
N ASP A 421 -0.70 -32.42 4.14
CA ASP A 421 -0.62 -33.47 5.17
C ASP A 421 0.62 -34.40 5.04
N ASP A 422 1.64 -33.93 4.28
CA ASP A 422 2.88 -34.71 4.09
C ASP A 422 3.70 -34.81 5.38
N GLU A 423 3.83 -36.01 5.92
CA GLU A 423 4.53 -36.30 7.18
C GLU A 423 6.02 -35.94 7.14
N GLU A 424 6.69 -36.14 6.00
CA GLU A 424 8.13 -35.84 5.88
C GLU A 424 8.37 -34.32 5.94
N THR A 425 7.46 -33.54 5.37
CA THR A 425 7.48 -32.08 5.49
C THR A 425 7.30 -31.66 6.95
N PHE A 426 6.36 -32.26 7.71
CA PHE A 426 6.20 -31.92 9.14
C PHE A 426 7.44 -32.28 9.97
N LYS A 427 8.12 -33.38 9.68
CA LYS A 427 9.38 -33.72 10.34
C LYS A 427 10.46 -32.67 10.18
N LEU A 428 10.51 -31.99 9.02
CA LEU A 428 11.41 -30.87 8.79
C LEU A 428 11.07 -29.65 9.71
N PHE A 429 9.80 -29.35 9.87
CA PHE A 429 9.35 -28.30 10.81
C PHE A 429 9.62 -28.67 12.27
N THR A 430 9.38 -29.95 12.69
CA THR A 430 9.64 -30.41 14.06
C THR A 430 11.11 -30.32 14.44
N ARG A 431 12.03 -30.58 13.51
CA ARG A 431 13.47 -30.40 13.74
C ARG A 431 13.89 -28.90 13.69
N GLY A 432 13.02 -28.00 13.20
CA GLY A 432 13.35 -26.59 12.98
C GLY A 432 14.38 -26.38 11.87
N ASP A 433 14.45 -27.30 10.89
CA ASP A 433 15.34 -27.21 9.72
C ASP A 433 14.73 -26.33 8.64
N THR A 434 14.31 -25.12 9.04
CA THR A 434 13.48 -24.20 8.25
C THR A 434 14.25 -23.00 7.73
N THR A 435 15.58 -23.11 7.58
CA THR A 435 16.40 -22.07 6.95
C THR A 435 15.98 -21.87 5.49
N GLY A 436 15.71 -20.61 5.10
CA GLY A 436 15.24 -20.28 3.76
C GLY A 436 13.73 -20.47 3.55
N LEU A 437 13.00 -20.96 4.55
CA LEU A 437 11.54 -21.02 4.49
C LEU A 437 10.93 -19.71 5.00
N PHE A 438 10.21 -19.03 4.12
CA PHE A 438 9.61 -17.74 4.41
C PHE A 438 8.79 -17.75 5.70
N GLN A 439 9.05 -16.77 6.58
CA GLN A 439 8.42 -16.59 7.90
C GLN A 439 8.74 -17.70 8.95
N PHE A 440 9.44 -18.78 8.61
CA PHE A 440 9.78 -19.86 9.54
C PHE A 440 11.27 -19.97 9.84
N GLU A 441 12.12 -19.10 9.32
CA GLU A 441 13.58 -19.22 9.38
C GLU A 441 14.25 -18.52 10.57
N SER A 442 13.54 -17.66 11.32
CA SER A 442 14.16 -16.93 12.43
C SER A 442 14.52 -17.89 13.59
N PRO A 443 15.61 -17.60 14.34
CA PRO A 443 16.01 -18.44 15.49
C PRO A 443 14.88 -18.63 16.51
N GLY A 444 14.10 -17.57 16.78
CA GLY A 444 12.94 -17.61 17.69
C GLY A 444 11.84 -18.53 17.17
N MET A 445 11.48 -18.41 15.90
CA MET A 445 10.48 -19.29 15.27
C MET A 445 10.94 -20.77 15.30
N LYS A 446 12.18 -21.04 14.93
CA LYS A 446 12.76 -22.41 15.00
C LYS A 446 12.69 -23.01 16.40
N LYS A 447 12.94 -22.19 17.43
CA LYS A 447 12.80 -22.61 18.84
C LYS A 447 11.36 -23.04 19.16
N HIS A 448 10.37 -22.25 18.73
CA HIS A 448 8.96 -22.53 18.96
C HIS A 448 8.47 -23.74 18.17
N LEU A 449 8.91 -23.92 16.92
CA LEU A 449 8.59 -25.09 16.10
C LEU A 449 9.08 -26.40 16.75
N ARG A 450 10.32 -26.41 17.30
CA ARG A 450 10.85 -27.57 18.03
C ARG A 450 10.07 -27.90 19.30
N ALA A 451 9.53 -26.88 19.97
CA ALA A 451 8.71 -27.06 21.15
C ALA A 451 7.28 -27.52 20.83
N LEU A 452 6.72 -26.98 19.73
CA LEU A 452 5.35 -27.31 19.28
C LEU A 452 5.25 -28.71 18.69
N GLN A 453 6.30 -29.18 17.96
CA GLN A 453 6.27 -30.47 17.23
C GLN A 453 5.07 -30.55 16.26
N PRO A 454 4.92 -29.60 15.29
CA PRO A 454 3.75 -29.56 14.45
C PRO A 454 3.58 -30.84 13.61
N ASN A 455 2.35 -31.33 13.50
CA ASN A 455 2.00 -32.55 12.77
C ASN A 455 0.81 -32.32 11.80
N ARG A 456 0.28 -31.11 11.74
CA ARG A 456 -0.79 -30.72 10.85
C ARG A 456 -0.61 -29.27 10.42
N PHE A 457 -1.25 -28.91 9.31
CA PHE A 457 -1.11 -27.59 8.71
C PHE A 457 -1.60 -26.45 9.65
N GLU A 458 -2.67 -26.68 10.38
CA GLU A 458 -3.27 -25.72 11.32
C GLU A 458 -2.29 -25.32 12.44
N ASP A 459 -1.37 -26.20 12.84
CA ASP A 459 -0.34 -25.89 13.83
C ASP A 459 0.63 -24.83 13.29
N LEU A 460 0.98 -24.92 12.00
CA LEU A 460 1.83 -23.93 11.32
C LEU A 460 1.09 -22.59 11.15
N VAL A 461 -0.19 -22.64 10.78
CA VAL A 461 -1.06 -21.45 10.68
C VAL A 461 -1.14 -20.73 12.03
N ALA A 462 -1.43 -21.47 13.11
CA ALA A 462 -1.53 -20.92 14.46
C ALA A 462 -0.20 -20.33 14.93
N MET A 463 0.92 -21.03 14.71
CA MET A 463 2.24 -20.54 15.07
C MET A 463 2.59 -19.24 14.35
N ASN A 464 2.31 -19.16 13.05
CA ASN A 464 2.55 -17.96 12.26
C ASN A 464 1.67 -16.79 12.72
N ALA A 465 0.43 -17.05 13.10
CA ALA A 465 -0.47 -16.04 13.65
C ALA A 465 -0.03 -15.52 15.03
N LEU A 466 0.48 -16.40 15.88
CA LEU A 466 0.90 -16.06 17.24
C LEU A 466 2.30 -15.42 17.32
N TYR A 467 3.19 -15.72 16.36
CA TYR A 467 4.55 -15.20 16.36
C TYR A 467 4.61 -13.73 15.89
N ARG A 468 3.96 -12.85 16.65
CA ARG A 468 3.90 -11.39 16.43
C ARG A 468 3.98 -10.64 17.76
N PRO A 469 4.46 -9.40 17.80
CA PRO A 469 4.38 -8.56 19.00
C PRO A 469 2.94 -8.50 19.55
N GLY A 470 2.78 -8.77 20.83
CA GLY A 470 1.49 -8.95 21.52
C GLY A 470 1.11 -10.41 21.65
N PRO A 471 0.61 -11.10 20.60
CA PRO A 471 0.15 -12.50 20.71
C PRO A 471 1.24 -13.51 21.06
N MET A 472 2.53 -13.17 20.90
CA MET A 472 3.67 -14.05 21.17
C MET A 472 3.70 -14.59 22.61
N GLU A 473 3.14 -13.86 23.57
CA GLU A 473 3.05 -14.29 24.98
C GLU A 473 2.16 -15.53 25.16
N TYR A 474 1.23 -15.78 24.23
CA TYR A 474 0.33 -16.94 24.28
C TYR A 474 0.91 -18.23 23.68
N ILE A 475 2.06 -18.17 23.00
CA ILE A 475 2.71 -19.34 22.38
C ILE A 475 2.96 -20.47 23.39
N PRO A 476 3.48 -20.21 24.63
CA PRO A 476 3.68 -21.29 25.61
C PRO A 476 2.38 -21.98 26.02
N SER A 477 1.25 -21.23 26.04
CA SER A 477 -0.05 -21.83 26.37
C SER A 477 -0.61 -22.64 25.20
N PHE A 478 -0.36 -22.24 23.98
CA PHE A 478 -0.72 -22.98 22.78
C PHE A 478 0.06 -24.31 22.68
N ILE A 479 1.37 -24.29 22.95
CA ILE A 479 2.22 -25.49 22.91
C ILE A 479 1.82 -26.54 23.97
N ARG A 480 1.26 -26.12 25.13
CA ARG A 480 0.82 -27.02 26.20
C ARG A 480 -0.51 -27.71 25.93
N ARG A 481 -1.29 -27.26 24.97
CA ARG A 481 -2.59 -27.84 24.57
C ARG A 481 -2.41 -29.00 23.60
#